data_285779cb736ecdc6026cb6709dd41b48
#
_entry.id   285779cb736ecdc6026cb6709dd41b48
#
_cell.length_a   1.000
_cell.length_b   1.000
_cell.length_c   1.000
_cell.angle_alpha   90.00
_cell.angle_beta   90.00
_cell.angle_gamma   90.00
#
_symmetry.space_group_name_H-M   'P 1'
#
loop_
_entity.id
_entity.type
_entity.pdbx_description
1 polymer ?
#
loop_
_entity_poly.entity_id
_entity_poly.type
_entity_poly.pdbx_seq_one_letter_code
_entity_poly.pdbx_strand_id
1 'polypeptide(L)'
;MRVTLRVLEGPYRGREFNFDHHDTFLIGRSENAHLYLPDDRFFSRHHCLLEIAPPQCFLRDLGSTNGTFVNGQKVSETFLRNGDRIQGGMTVLQVEVVSDTVEQVEDTPTLKGPVMVTVECANCGRRDRAEAAPDEVLTFICEDCREEMKNRPPPVPGYEMIKVLGRGGMGCVMLARDEANGQAVAIKTLLPEVAVADKSLQRFTREIQVAASLNHPNIVRFVKSGTHNGAVYLVTEYVEGWDAAKMADAQGGRIPFHDAIQIISQALDALGYAHGRGYIHRDIKESNILVSGTTPNLIAKLTDFGLARSFTATGMSGITMAGDLAGTFAYMPPEQIRDFRNVQPTADIYAIGMTAYSLLAGDIALDLGPTSDVAGTIRTIFEGQIIPLRSRLPEVPAQLAEIIERALVRDPAHRWQSATAMRTALSHAV
;
A
#
# COMPACT_ATOMS: atom_id res chain seq x y z
N MET A 1 4.11 -13.76 17.81
CA MET A 1 4.36 -14.65 16.65
C MET A 1 5.52 -14.09 15.84
N ARG A 2 6.43 -14.93 15.38
CA ARG A 2 7.64 -14.55 14.63
C ARG A 2 7.79 -15.44 13.41
N VAL A 3 8.22 -14.87 12.28
CA VAL A 3 8.69 -15.63 11.11
C VAL A 3 10.21 -15.54 11.11
N THR A 4 10.89 -16.67 10.94
CA THR A 4 12.34 -16.74 10.79
C THR A 4 12.67 -17.35 9.43
N LEU A 5 13.53 -16.70 8.67
CA LEU A 5 14.13 -17.25 7.45
C LEU A 5 15.54 -17.69 7.78
N ARG A 6 15.82 -19.00 7.62
CA ARG A 6 17.15 -19.57 7.86
C ARG A 6 17.78 -20.03 6.56
N VAL A 7 18.98 -19.62 6.26
CA VAL A 7 19.73 -20.10 5.10
C VAL A 7 20.31 -21.48 5.40
N LEU A 8 19.77 -22.52 4.73
CA LEU A 8 20.21 -23.91 4.90
C LEU A 8 21.40 -24.26 4.02
N GLU A 9 21.43 -23.73 2.80
CA GLU A 9 22.45 -24.00 1.79
C GLU A 9 22.86 -22.74 1.05
N GLY A 10 24.09 -22.75 0.50
CA GLY A 10 24.64 -21.61 -0.25
C GLY A 10 25.69 -20.82 0.51
N PRO A 11 26.19 -19.69 -0.07
CA PRO A 11 27.31 -18.91 0.48
C PRO A 11 27.08 -18.36 1.89
N TYR A 12 25.83 -18.18 2.29
CA TYR A 12 25.45 -17.58 3.58
C TYR A 12 24.79 -18.59 4.53
N ARG A 13 25.12 -19.88 4.39
CA ARG A 13 24.58 -20.95 5.23
C ARG A 13 24.70 -20.63 6.73
N GLY A 14 23.61 -20.83 7.47
CA GLY A 14 23.49 -20.57 8.91
C GLY A 14 23.06 -19.15 9.25
N ARG A 15 22.91 -18.25 8.27
CA ARG A 15 22.38 -16.92 8.52
C ARG A 15 20.87 -16.98 8.76
N GLU A 16 20.39 -16.17 9.72
CA GLU A 16 18.98 -16.09 10.09
C GLU A 16 18.48 -14.66 10.00
N PHE A 17 17.22 -14.52 9.60
CA PHE A 17 16.50 -13.25 9.55
C PHE A 17 15.19 -13.42 10.31
N ASN A 18 14.97 -12.58 11.31
CA ASN A 18 13.84 -12.67 12.22
C ASN A 18 12.87 -11.51 11.97
N PHE A 19 11.60 -11.84 11.81
CA PHE A 19 10.53 -10.89 11.57
C PHE A 19 9.44 -11.10 12.62
N ASP A 20 9.21 -10.13 13.46
CA ASP A 20 8.17 -10.11 14.48
C ASP A 20 7.02 -9.16 14.13
N HIS A 21 7.16 -8.47 13.00
CA HIS A 21 6.21 -7.52 12.43
C HIS A 21 6.19 -7.67 10.92
N HIS A 22 5.22 -6.99 10.26
CA HIS A 22 5.19 -6.93 8.80
C HIS A 22 6.47 -6.29 8.25
N ASP A 23 7.04 -6.93 7.24
CA ASP A 23 8.22 -6.45 6.51
C ASP A 23 8.23 -6.98 5.07
N THR A 24 9.01 -6.34 4.20
CA THR A 24 9.33 -6.86 2.87
C THR A 24 10.79 -7.28 2.82
N PHE A 25 11.08 -8.42 2.20
CA PHE A 25 12.42 -8.99 2.16
C PHE A 25 12.81 -9.38 0.74
N LEU A 26 13.62 -8.54 0.11
CA LEU A 26 14.12 -8.74 -1.25
C LEU A 26 15.35 -9.63 -1.24
N ILE A 27 15.37 -10.65 -2.11
CA ILE A 27 16.50 -11.57 -2.28
C ILE A 27 17.03 -11.43 -3.71
N GLY A 28 18.35 -11.33 -3.87
CA GLY A 28 18.97 -11.21 -5.18
C GLY A 28 20.45 -10.87 -5.17
N ARG A 29 21.04 -10.69 -6.36
CA ARG A 29 22.42 -10.29 -6.56
C ARG A 29 22.64 -8.77 -6.61
N SER A 30 21.60 -7.97 -6.45
CA SER A 30 21.72 -6.52 -6.34
C SER A 30 22.20 -6.14 -4.94
N GLU A 31 23.11 -5.18 -4.83
CA GLU A 31 23.54 -4.60 -3.54
C GLU A 31 22.37 -4.01 -2.74
N ASN A 32 21.27 -3.71 -3.43
CA ASN A 32 20.03 -3.22 -2.82
C ASN A 32 19.13 -4.34 -2.26
N ALA A 33 19.48 -5.63 -2.41
CA ALA A 33 18.72 -6.73 -1.84
C ALA A 33 19.02 -6.90 -0.34
N HIS A 34 18.00 -7.23 0.45
CA HIS A 34 18.15 -7.52 1.89
C HIS A 34 19.01 -8.77 2.13
N LEU A 35 18.79 -9.82 1.32
CA LEU A 35 19.72 -10.92 1.21
C LEU A 35 20.49 -10.75 -0.11
N TYR A 36 21.62 -10.05 -0.01
CA TYR A 36 22.54 -9.83 -1.12
C TYR A 36 23.40 -11.07 -1.34
N LEU A 37 23.30 -11.67 -2.52
CA LEU A 37 23.95 -12.94 -2.93
C LEU A 37 24.86 -12.74 -4.15
N PRO A 38 25.95 -11.94 -4.06
CA PRO A 38 26.80 -11.61 -5.21
C PRO A 38 27.44 -12.84 -5.85
N ASP A 39 27.77 -13.84 -5.02
CA ASP A 39 28.49 -15.05 -5.43
C ASP A 39 27.59 -16.16 -5.99
N ASP A 40 26.27 -16.05 -5.81
CA ASP A 40 25.33 -17.00 -6.42
C ASP A 40 24.89 -16.50 -7.81
N ARG A 41 25.69 -16.81 -8.82
CA ARG A 41 25.47 -16.39 -10.22
C ARG A 41 24.15 -16.86 -10.83
N PHE A 42 23.44 -17.79 -10.18
CA PHE A 42 22.15 -18.28 -10.63
C PHE A 42 20.97 -17.44 -10.08
N PHE A 43 21.23 -16.54 -9.13
CA PHE A 43 20.25 -15.53 -8.72
C PHE A 43 20.19 -14.37 -9.73
N SER A 44 19.00 -13.86 -10.00
CA SER A 44 18.80 -12.59 -10.70
C SER A 44 19.17 -11.42 -9.80
N ARG A 45 19.36 -10.21 -10.35
CA ARG A 45 19.64 -8.99 -9.56
C ARG A 45 18.56 -8.77 -8.50
N HIS A 46 17.30 -8.82 -8.91
CA HIS A 46 16.12 -8.87 -8.07
C HIS A 46 15.43 -10.20 -8.39
N HIS A 47 15.55 -11.19 -7.50
CA HIS A 47 15.13 -12.57 -7.82
C HIS A 47 13.72 -12.85 -7.32
N CYS A 48 13.49 -12.68 -6.02
CA CYS A 48 12.20 -12.83 -5.42
C CYS A 48 12.01 -11.85 -4.24
N LEU A 49 10.76 -11.53 -3.96
CA LEU A 49 10.33 -10.70 -2.86
C LEU A 49 9.48 -11.55 -1.91
N LEU A 50 9.80 -11.49 -0.63
CA LEU A 50 8.93 -12.01 0.40
C LEU A 50 8.23 -10.83 1.09
N GLU A 51 6.94 -10.98 1.24
CA GLU A 51 6.12 -10.14 2.09
C GLU A 51 5.79 -10.93 3.34
N ILE A 52 6.27 -10.45 4.47
CA ILE A 52 6.24 -11.16 5.74
C ILE A 52 5.37 -10.38 6.71
N ALA A 53 4.26 -10.97 7.12
CA ALA A 53 3.33 -10.41 8.10
C ALA A 53 3.00 -11.50 9.12
N PRO A 54 3.89 -11.72 10.13
CA PRO A 54 3.77 -12.88 11.01
C PRO A 54 2.37 -13.08 11.61
N PRO A 55 1.77 -14.29 11.47
CA PRO A 55 2.41 -15.54 11.06
C PRO A 55 2.49 -15.77 9.55
N GLN A 56 1.94 -14.91 8.72
CA GLN A 56 1.89 -15.09 7.27
C GLN A 56 3.21 -14.68 6.61
N CYS A 57 3.58 -15.41 5.56
CA CYS A 57 4.71 -15.12 4.69
C CYS A 57 4.30 -15.43 3.24
N PHE A 58 4.37 -14.44 2.37
CA PHE A 58 4.02 -14.58 0.96
C PHE A 58 5.27 -14.36 0.11
N LEU A 59 5.50 -15.24 -0.87
CA LEU A 59 6.64 -15.17 -1.78
C LEU A 59 6.15 -14.82 -3.19
N ARG A 60 6.90 -13.95 -3.86
CA ARG A 60 6.72 -13.64 -5.28
C ARG A 60 8.06 -13.68 -6.02
N ASP A 61 8.12 -14.47 -7.08
CA ASP A 61 9.23 -14.44 -8.04
C ASP A 61 9.15 -13.15 -8.88
N LEU A 62 10.26 -12.44 -9.00
CA LEU A 62 10.33 -11.18 -9.76
C LEU A 62 10.74 -11.42 -11.23
N GLY A 63 10.28 -12.51 -11.84
CA GLY A 63 10.65 -12.94 -13.17
C GLY A 63 12.11 -13.35 -13.24
N SER A 64 12.56 -14.12 -12.27
CA SER A 64 13.94 -14.58 -12.19
C SER A 64 14.30 -15.48 -13.38
N THR A 65 15.56 -15.41 -13.81
CA THR A 65 16.03 -16.16 -14.99
C THR A 65 15.91 -17.68 -14.81
N ASN A 66 16.23 -18.18 -13.61
CA ASN A 66 16.23 -19.62 -13.32
C ASN A 66 14.98 -20.07 -12.57
N GLY A 67 14.16 -19.16 -12.07
CA GLY A 67 12.95 -19.43 -11.32
C GLY A 67 13.21 -19.59 -9.82
N THR A 68 12.14 -19.33 -9.05
CA THR A 68 12.06 -19.62 -7.62
C THR A 68 11.28 -20.90 -7.40
N PHE A 69 11.77 -21.75 -6.50
CA PHE A 69 11.13 -23.04 -6.18
C PHE A 69 10.76 -23.07 -4.70
N VAL A 70 9.57 -23.61 -4.40
CA VAL A 70 9.15 -23.91 -3.04
C VAL A 70 8.91 -25.40 -2.93
N ASN A 71 9.63 -26.07 -2.00
CA ASN A 71 9.60 -27.52 -1.83
C ASN A 71 9.84 -28.29 -3.15
N GLY A 72 10.72 -27.75 -4.01
CA GLY A 72 11.07 -28.32 -5.31
C GLY A 72 10.09 -28.03 -6.44
N GLN A 73 8.98 -27.34 -6.19
CA GLN A 73 8.03 -26.92 -7.23
C GLN A 73 8.31 -25.47 -7.63
N LYS A 74 8.37 -25.20 -8.94
CA LYS A 74 8.55 -23.83 -9.46
C LYS A 74 7.28 -23.02 -9.23
N VAL A 75 7.44 -21.84 -8.66
CA VAL A 75 6.33 -20.93 -8.34
C VAL A 75 6.57 -19.54 -8.92
N SER A 76 5.49 -18.87 -9.32
CA SER A 76 5.50 -17.41 -9.57
C SER A 76 5.17 -16.65 -8.30
N GLU A 77 4.21 -17.17 -7.52
CA GLU A 77 3.84 -16.62 -6.22
C GLU A 77 3.17 -17.69 -5.38
N THR A 78 3.32 -17.63 -4.06
CA THR A 78 2.69 -18.56 -3.13
C THR A 78 2.76 -18.07 -1.69
N PHE A 79 1.79 -18.51 -0.85
CA PHE A 79 1.93 -18.41 0.60
C PHE A 79 2.87 -19.51 1.12
N LEU A 80 3.77 -19.12 2.01
CA LEU A 80 4.73 -20.02 2.64
C LEU A 80 4.22 -20.47 4.00
N ARG A 81 4.43 -21.74 4.29
CA ARG A 81 4.06 -22.40 5.55
C ARG A 81 5.30 -22.67 6.39
N ASN A 82 5.09 -22.94 7.68
CA ASN A 82 6.16 -23.38 8.56
C ASN A 82 6.85 -24.64 8.00
N GLY A 83 8.17 -24.60 7.90
CA GLY A 83 8.99 -25.68 7.34
C GLY A 83 9.22 -25.61 5.83
N ASP A 84 8.53 -24.75 5.08
CA ASP A 84 8.73 -24.61 3.65
C ASP A 84 10.16 -24.22 3.29
N ARG A 85 10.67 -24.79 2.19
CA ARG A 85 12.00 -24.53 1.67
C ARG A 85 11.90 -23.73 0.37
N ILE A 86 12.51 -22.55 0.38
CA ILE A 86 12.62 -21.67 -0.78
C ILE A 86 13.99 -21.90 -1.41
N GLN A 87 14.02 -22.24 -2.69
CA GLN A 87 15.27 -22.44 -3.44
C GLN A 87 15.32 -21.48 -4.63
N GLY A 88 16.46 -20.79 -4.76
CA GLY A 88 16.88 -20.08 -5.93
C GLY A 88 18.38 -20.32 -6.13
N GLY A 89 18.80 -20.66 -7.34
CA GLY A 89 20.22 -21.00 -7.61
C GLY A 89 20.75 -22.09 -6.67
N MET A 90 21.88 -21.79 -6.02
CA MET A 90 22.53 -22.68 -5.04
C MET A 90 22.06 -22.41 -3.59
N THR A 91 21.25 -21.41 -3.37
CA THR A 91 20.81 -21.01 -2.03
C THR A 91 19.45 -21.60 -1.72
N VAL A 92 19.35 -22.20 -0.53
CA VAL A 92 18.08 -22.73 0.04
C VAL A 92 17.82 -22.05 1.37
N LEU A 93 16.63 -21.49 1.52
CA LEU A 93 16.14 -20.94 2.78
C LEU A 93 15.01 -21.80 3.32
N GLN A 94 14.88 -21.85 4.64
CA GLN A 94 13.73 -22.44 5.32
C GLN A 94 12.94 -21.37 6.04
N VAL A 95 11.63 -21.49 5.97
CA VAL A 95 10.69 -20.64 6.70
C VAL A 95 10.34 -21.33 8.02
N GLU A 96 10.52 -20.66 9.13
CA GLU A 96 10.09 -21.10 10.45
C GLU A 96 9.09 -20.07 11.02
N VAL A 97 7.91 -20.55 11.45
CA VAL A 97 6.89 -19.71 12.08
C VAL A 97 6.80 -20.12 13.55
N VAL A 98 7.20 -19.23 14.44
CA VAL A 98 7.21 -19.48 15.90
C VAL A 98 6.06 -18.72 16.57
N SER A 99 5.22 -19.46 17.33
CA SER A 99 4.19 -18.87 18.19
C SER A 99 4.73 -18.74 19.62
N ASP A 100 4.52 -17.57 20.25
CA ASP A 100 4.99 -17.28 21.62
C ASP A 100 4.09 -17.91 22.70
N THR A 101 3.92 -19.24 22.68
CA THR A 101 3.32 -19.97 23.81
C THR A 101 4.24 -21.11 24.21
N VAL A 102 5.00 -20.87 25.27
CA VAL A 102 5.72 -21.92 25.98
C VAL A 102 4.80 -22.48 27.05
N GLU A 103 4.24 -23.64 26.84
CA GLU A 103 3.94 -24.61 27.89
C GLU A 103 4.39 -25.99 27.44
N GLN A 104 5.30 -26.56 28.23
CA GLN A 104 5.81 -27.90 28.09
C GLN A 104 4.70 -28.91 28.36
N VAL A 105 4.42 -29.79 27.40
CA VAL A 105 3.89 -31.13 27.68
C VAL A 105 4.52 -32.08 26.67
N GLU A 106 5.03 -33.17 27.23
CA GLU A 106 5.73 -34.26 26.56
C GLU A 106 4.88 -35.03 25.54
N ASP A 107 5.59 -35.49 24.52
CA ASP A 107 5.34 -36.65 23.65
C ASP A 107 3.91 -37.07 23.27
N THR A 108 3.55 -36.80 22.03
CA THR A 108 3.14 -37.83 21.04
C THR A 108 3.02 -37.23 19.63
N PRO A 109 3.49 -37.90 18.55
CA PRO A 109 3.43 -37.33 17.20
C PRO A 109 2.04 -37.56 16.61
N THR A 110 1.23 -36.54 16.54
CA THR A 110 0.04 -36.54 15.72
C THR A 110 0.10 -35.40 14.72
N LEU A 111 0.37 -35.74 13.48
CA LEU A 111 0.14 -34.92 12.29
C LEU A 111 -1.32 -34.48 12.29
N LYS A 112 -1.60 -33.26 12.76
CA LYS A 112 -2.90 -32.61 12.50
C LYS A 112 -2.65 -31.48 11.50
N GLY A 113 -3.00 -31.75 10.25
CA GLY A 113 -3.21 -30.71 9.23
C GLY A 113 -4.28 -29.71 9.65
N PRO A 114 -4.47 -28.63 8.92
CA PRO A 114 -5.50 -27.64 9.24
C PRO A 114 -6.83 -28.35 9.45
N VAL A 115 -7.47 -28.05 10.58
CA VAL A 115 -8.75 -28.65 10.94
C VAL A 115 -9.84 -27.78 10.31
N MET A 116 -10.73 -28.40 9.55
CA MET A 116 -11.95 -27.73 9.08
C MET A 116 -12.84 -27.45 10.30
N VAL A 117 -12.91 -26.21 10.69
CA VAL A 117 -13.77 -25.75 11.77
C VAL A 117 -15.06 -25.16 11.19
N THR A 118 -16.16 -25.32 11.90
CA THR A 118 -17.40 -24.61 11.58
C THR A 118 -17.28 -23.20 12.09
N VAL A 119 -17.30 -22.24 11.19
CA VAL A 119 -17.26 -20.80 11.50
C VAL A 119 -18.66 -20.22 11.25
N GLU A 120 -19.04 -19.23 12.07
CA GLU A 120 -20.30 -18.53 11.93
C GLU A 120 -20.01 -17.10 11.42
N CYS A 121 -20.72 -16.69 10.37
CA CYS A 121 -20.55 -15.35 9.82
C CYS A 121 -21.03 -14.31 10.83
N ALA A 122 -20.13 -13.40 11.21
CA ALA A 122 -20.41 -12.36 12.21
C ALA A 122 -21.50 -11.38 11.77
N ASN A 123 -21.86 -11.32 10.48
CA ASN A 123 -22.90 -10.43 9.97
C ASN A 123 -24.26 -11.11 9.83
N CYS A 124 -24.35 -12.31 9.25
CA CYS A 124 -25.63 -12.96 8.96
C CYS A 124 -25.88 -14.27 9.74
N GLY A 125 -24.93 -14.74 10.54
CA GLY A 125 -25.04 -15.98 11.31
C GLY A 125 -24.93 -17.26 10.45
N ARG A 126 -24.68 -17.16 9.14
CA ARG A 126 -24.49 -18.33 8.29
C ARG A 126 -23.29 -19.14 8.77
N ARG A 127 -23.47 -20.43 8.88
CA ARG A 127 -22.39 -21.36 9.19
C ARG A 127 -21.72 -21.85 7.92
N ASP A 128 -20.39 -21.84 7.91
CA ASP A 128 -19.57 -22.32 6.83
C ASP A 128 -18.37 -23.11 7.39
N ARG A 129 -17.61 -23.76 6.54
CA ARG A 129 -16.40 -24.47 6.94
C ARG A 129 -15.19 -23.70 6.47
N ALA A 130 -14.33 -23.33 7.40
CA ALA A 130 -13.05 -22.72 7.11
C ALA A 130 -11.90 -23.54 7.69
N GLU A 131 -10.76 -23.50 7.03
CA GLU A 131 -9.54 -24.05 7.58
C GLU A 131 -9.00 -23.09 8.64
N ALA A 132 -8.81 -23.59 9.86
CA ALA A 132 -8.24 -22.81 10.97
C ALA A 132 -7.15 -23.60 11.68
N ALA A 133 -6.19 -22.88 12.25
CA ALA A 133 -5.29 -23.47 13.23
C ALA A 133 -6.04 -23.77 14.55
N PRO A 134 -5.63 -24.79 15.33
CA PRO A 134 -6.40 -25.28 16.49
C PRO A 134 -6.81 -24.26 17.54
N ASP A 135 -6.15 -23.08 17.59
CA ASP A 135 -6.38 -22.01 18.60
C ASP A 135 -6.68 -20.64 17.96
N GLU A 136 -7.11 -20.63 16.70
CA GLU A 136 -7.39 -19.39 15.97
C GLU A 136 -8.85 -19.00 16.15
N VAL A 137 -9.10 -17.85 16.76
CA VAL A 137 -10.43 -17.22 16.79
C VAL A 137 -10.65 -16.50 15.45
N LEU A 138 -11.30 -17.19 14.52
CA LEU A 138 -11.65 -16.61 13.23
C LEU A 138 -12.91 -15.76 13.34
N THR A 139 -12.78 -14.46 13.10
CA THR A 139 -13.94 -13.64 12.75
C THR A 139 -14.23 -13.87 11.27
N PHE A 140 -15.22 -14.71 10.98
CA PHE A 140 -15.57 -15.09 9.62
C PHE A 140 -16.70 -14.19 9.09
N ILE A 141 -16.55 -13.72 7.84
CA ILE A 141 -17.62 -13.08 7.07
C ILE A 141 -17.76 -13.84 5.75
N CYS A 142 -18.96 -14.39 5.50
CA CYS A 142 -19.21 -15.14 4.28
C CYS A 142 -19.13 -14.24 3.04
N GLU A 143 -18.88 -14.86 1.88
CA GLU A 143 -18.64 -14.15 0.63
C GLU A 143 -19.82 -13.26 0.22
N ASP A 144 -21.06 -13.72 0.41
CA ASP A 144 -22.28 -12.95 0.14
C ASP A 144 -22.34 -11.69 1.00
N CYS A 145 -22.06 -11.80 2.32
CA CYS A 145 -22.02 -10.64 3.21
C CYS A 145 -20.87 -9.70 2.89
N ARG A 146 -19.73 -10.22 2.44
CA ARG A 146 -18.59 -9.42 1.99
C ARG A 146 -18.95 -8.61 0.75
N GLU A 147 -19.63 -9.23 -0.19
CA GLU A 147 -20.11 -8.56 -1.40
C GLU A 147 -21.23 -7.56 -1.09
N GLU A 148 -22.14 -7.92 -0.18
CA GLU A 148 -23.19 -7.01 0.30
C GLU A 148 -22.61 -5.81 1.05
N MET A 149 -21.59 -5.98 1.89
CA MET A 149 -20.90 -4.88 2.57
C MET A 149 -20.15 -3.95 1.60
N LYS A 150 -19.60 -4.50 0.52
CA LYS A 150 -19.04 -3.68 -0.58
C LYS A 150 -20.12 -2.88 -1.29
N ASN A 151 -21.30 -3.46 -1.47
CA ASN A 151 -22.40 -2.87 -2.19
C ASN A 151 -23.29 -1.99 -1.32
N ARG A 152 -23.42 -2.32 -0.04
CA ARG A 152 -24.29 -1.64 0.91
C ARG A 152 -23.66 -1.68 2.31
N PRO A 153 -22.70 -0.79 2.59
CA PRO A 153 -22.01 -0.79 3.88
C PRO A 153 -23.03 -0.63 5.03
N PRO A 154 -22.78 -1.24 6.19
CA PRO A 154 -23.67 -1.13 7.34
C PRO A 154 -23.86 0.34 7.74
N PRO A 155 -25.09 0.72 8.15
CA PRO A 155 -25.34 2.08 8.59
C PRO A 155 -24.47 2.42 9.80
N VAL A 156 -23.87 3.61 9.79
CA VAL A 156 -23.07 4.12 10.91
C VAL A 156 -23.98 4.95 11.80
N PRO A 157 -24.09 4.64 13.11
CA PRO A 157 -25.00 5.35 14.02
C PRO A 157 -24.73 6.86 14.06
N GLY A 158 -25.78 7.66 13.97
CA GLY A 158 -25.73 9.12 13.95
C GLY A 158 -25.44 9.73 12.58
N TYR A 159 -25.52 8.90 11.52
CA TYR A 159 -25.33 9.35 10.13
C TYR A 159 -26.39 8.79 9.20
N GLU A 160 -27.04 9.67 8.46
CA GLU A 160 -27.89 9.32 7.33
C GLU A 160 -27.04 9.07 6.09
N MET A 161 -26.99 7.83 5.60
CA MET A 161 -26.24 7.45 4.41
C MET A 161 -26.97 7.90 3.15
N ILE A 162 -26.32 8.70 2.28
CA ILE A 162 -26.93 9.32 1.10
C ILE A 162 -26.61 8.53 -0.17
N LYS A 163 -25.32 8.36 -0.51
CA LYS A 163 -24.88 7.66 -1.71
C LYS A 163 -23.45 7.13 -1.59
N VAL A 164 -23.12 6.14 -2.40
CA VAL A 164 -21.73 5.66 -2.56
C VAL A 164 -20.93 6.68 -3.35
N LEU A 165 -19.75 7.06 -2.85
CA LEU A 165 -18.77 7.91 -3.54
C LEU A 165 -17.71 7.09 -4.24
N GLY A 166 -17.33 5.93 -3.66
CA GLY A 166 -16.32 5.06 -4.21
C GLY A 166 -16.31 3.68 -3.56
N ARG A 167 -15.80 2.71 -4.29
CA ARG A 167 -15.58 1.33 -3.82
C ARG A 167 -14.16 0.92 -4.19
N GLY A 168 -13.53 0.16 -3.32
CA GLY A 168 -12.18 -0.37 -3.56
C GLY A 168 -11.95 -1.65 -2.76
N GLY A 169 -10.80 -2.26 -2.93
CA GLY A 169 -10.42 -3.50 -2.26
C GLY A 169 -10.46 -3.40 -0.72
N MET A 170 -10.34 -2.20 -0.17
CA MET A 170 -10.28 -1.95 1.27
C MET A 170 -11.65 -1.62 1.89
N GLY A 171 -12.69 -1.41 1.08
CA GLY A 171 -14.01 -1.04 1.59
C GLY A 171 -14.78 -0.07 0.72
N CYS A 172 -15.71 0.65 1.33
CA CYS A 172 -16.62 1.56 0.65
C CYS A 172 -16.54 2.96 1.26
N VAL A 173 -16.61 3.99 0.41
CA VAL A 173 -16.73 5.39 0.83
C VAL A 173 -18.13 5.89 0.51
N MET A 174 -18.83 6.40 1.51
CA MET A 174 -20.20 6.91 1.42
C MET A 174 -20.24 8.41 1.68
N LEU A 175 -21.05 9.13 0.92
CA LEU A 175 -21.57 10.43 1.36
C LEU A 175 -22.64 10.20 2.41
N ALA A 176 -22.55 10.89 3.53
CA ALA A 176 -23.52 10.83 4.59
C ALA A 176 -23.83 12.24 5.13
N ARG A 177 -24.95 12.37 5.84
CA ARG A 177 -25.29 13.56 6.62
C ARG A 177 -25.15 13.25 8.10
N ASP A 178 -24.43 14.08 8.84
CA ASP A 178 -24.36 14.00 10.29
C ASP A 178 -25.72 14.43 10.87
N GLU A 179 -26.42 13.53 11.58
CA GLU A 179 -27.76 13.78 12.14
C GLU A 179 -27.73 14.85 13.24
N ALA A 180 -26.59 15.07 13.89
CA ALA A 180 -26.49 16.03 14.99
C ALA A 180 -26.40 17.48 14.50
N ASN A 181 -25.80 17.73 13.35
CA ASN A 181 -25.53 19.09 12.85
C ASN A 181 -25.92 19.32 11.38
N GLY A 182 -26.39 18.29 10.68
CA GLY A 182 -26.82 18.34 9.29
C GLY A 182 -25.68 18.47 8.26
N GLN A 183 -24.41 18.42 8.70
CA GLN A 183 -23.27 18.57 7.81
C GLN A 183 -23.06 17.34 6.93
N ALA A 184 -22.63 17.59 5.67
CA ALA A 184 -22.19 16.53 4.77
C ALA A 184 -20.82 16.03 5.20
N VAL A 185 -20.66 14.71 5.26
CA VAL A 185 -19.42 14.01 5.62
C VAL A 185 -19.16 12.86 4.65
N ALA A 186 -17.90 12.45 4.54
CA ALA A 186 -17.52 11.21 3.88
C ALA A 186 -17.24 10.14 4.94
N ILE A 187 -17.84 8.96 4.79
CA ILE A 187 -17.63 7.84 5.69
C ILE A 187 -16.99 6.71 4.92
N LYS A 188 -15.75 6.35 5.28
CA LYS A 188 -15.03 5.20 4.76
C LYS A 188 -15.21 4.04 5.73
N THR A 189 -15.87 2.98 5.28
CA THR A 189 -16.01 1.73 6.03
C THR A 189 -14.96 0.75 5.55
N LEU A 190 -14.26 0.12 6.48
CA LEU A 190 -13.23 -0.87 6.19
C LEU A 190 -13.79 -2.27 6.37
N LEU A 191 -13.38 -3.18 5.51
CA LEU A 191 -13.79 -4.57 5.60
C LEU A 191 -13.28 -5.19 6.93
N PRO A 192 -14.06 -6.09 7.57
CA PRO A 192 -13.73 -6.68 8.87
C PRO A 192 -12.41 -7.45 8.92
N GLU A 193 -11.94 -7.95 7.80
CA GLU A 193 -10.62 -8.62 7.68
C GLU A 193 -9.46 -7.70 8.05
N VAL A 194 -9.66 -6.39 7.97
CA VAL A 194 -8.71 -5.37 8.41
C VAL A 194 -8.67 -5.24 9.93
N ALA A 195 -9.69 -5.73 10.63
CA ALA A 195 -9.90 -5.53 12.07
C ALA A 195 -9.61 -6.77 12.94
N VAL A 196 -9.18 -7.89 12.37
CA VAL A 196 -9.20 -9.24 12.99
C VAL A 196 -8.23 -9.46 14.15
N ALA A 197 -7.25 -8.62 14.42
CA ALA A 197 -6.39 -8.77 15.58
C ALA A 197 -6.50 -7.56 16.51
N ASP A 198 -6.83 -7.76 17.79
CA ASP A 198 -6.95 -6.70 18.81
C ASP A 198 -5.74 -5.75 18.83
N LYS A 199 -4.53 -6.27 18.69
CA LYS A 199 -3.30 -5.46 18.61
C LYS A 199 -3.21 -4.66 17.31
N SER A 200 -3.72 -5.18 16.22
CA SER A 200 -3.77 -4.50 14.91
C SER A 200 -4.80 -3.38 14.92
N LEU A 201 -5.97 -3.62 15.50
CA LEU A 201 -7.01 -2.62 15.67
C LEU A 201 -6.55 -1.45 16.57
N GLN A 202 -5.84 -1.73 17.67
CA GLN A 202 -5.28 -0.69 18.54
C GLN A 202 -4.21 0.14 17.82
N ARG A 203 -3.32 -0.47 17.03
CA ARG A 203 -2.33 0.23 16.21
C ARG A 203 -3.01 1.07 15.13
N PHE A 204 -3.97 0.49 14.42
CA PHE A 204 -4.76 1.17 13.41
C PHE A 204 -5.48 2.40 14.00
N THR A 205 -6.15 2.25 15.15
CA THR A 205 -6.80 3.36 15.85
C THR A 205 -5.81 4.44 16.25
N ARG A 206 -4.61 4.06 16.69
CA ARG A 206 -3.55 5.02 17.06
C ARG A 206 -3.02 5.79 15.84
N GLU A 207 -2.85 5.14 14.70
CA GLU A 207 -2.41 5.80 13.46
C GLU A 207 -3.49 6.73 12.91
N ILE A 208 -4.76 6.35 13.02
CA ILE A 208 -5.89 7.23 12.69
C ILE A 208 -5.91 8.46 13.60
N GLN A 209 -5.75 8.29 14.92
CA GLN A 209 -5.71 9.41 15.88
C GLN A 209 -4.58 10.38 15.57
N VAL A 210 -3.50 9.86 15.06
CA VAL A 210 -2.34 10.61 14.64
C VAL A 210 -2.62 11.38 13.35
N ALA A 211 -3.19 10.73 12.33
CA ALA A 211 -3.67 11.42 11.11
C ALA A 211 -4.75 12.46 11.44
N ALA A 212 -5.57 12.19 12.47
CA ALA A 212 -6.58 13.10 12.99
C ALA A 212 -6.01 14.42 13.56
N SER A 213 -4.71 14.45 13.93
CA SER A 213 -4.05 15.64 14.42
C SER A 213 -3.62 16.62 13.31
N LEU A 214 -3.67 16.19 12.04
CA LEU A 214 -3.31 17.03 10.90
C LEU A 214 -4.46 18.00 10.57
N ASN A 215 -4.20 19.28 10.77
CA ASN A 215 -5.16 20.35 10.43
C ASN A 215 -4.50 21.34 9.47
N HIS A 216 -4.83 21.24 8.19
CA HIS A 216 -4.27 22.06 7.12
C HIS A 216 -5.32 22.27 6.02
N PRO A 217 -5.39 23.44 5.36
CA PRO A 217 -6.39 23.70 4.32
C PRO A 217 -6.36 22.71 3.16
N ASN A 218 -5.19 22.14 2.86
CA ASN A 218 -4.99 21.17 1.78
C ASN A 218 -4.88 19.71 2.28
N ILE A 219 -5.36 19.41 3.48
CA ILE A 219 -5.55 18.05 4.00
C ILE A 219 -7.03 17.87 4.31
N VAL A 220 -7.61 16.73 3.92
CA VAL A 220 -8.98 16.40 4.27
C VAL A 220 -9.09 16.26 5.78
N ARG A 221 -9.97 17.07 6.39
CA ARG A 221 -10.11 17.12 7.83
C ARG A 221 -10.78 15.85 8.36
N PHE A 222 -10.12 15.21 9.29
CA PHE A 222 -10.68 14.10 10.06
C PHE A 222 -11.75 14.61 11.04
N VAL A 223 -12.84 13.86 11.20
CA VAL A 223 -13.92 14.16 12.14
C VAL A 223 -13.92 13.18 13.31
N LYS A 224 -14.05 11.89 13.00
CA LYS A 224 -13.96 10.81 14.01
C LYS A 224 -13.77 9.45 13.36
N SER A 225 -13.45 8.46 14.19
CA SER A 225 -13.47 7.04 13.82
C SER A 225 -14.21 6.23 14.87
N GLY A 226 -14.61 5.03 14.52
CA GLY A 226 -15.26 4.11 15.43
C GLY A 226 -15.38 2.71 14.83
N THR A 227 -16.00 1.83 15.62
CA THR A 227 -16.33 0.47 15.19
C THR A 227 -17.82 0.26 15.34
N HIS A 228 -18.46 -0.30 14.33
CA HIS A 228 -19.88 -0.65 14.38
C HIS A 228 -20.10 -1.96 13.62
N ASN A 229 -20.81 -2.91 14.22
CA ASN A 229 -21.06 -4.25 13.68
C ASN A 229 -19.77 -4.96 13.17
N GLY A 230 -18.68 -4.85 13.92
CA GLY A 230 -17.39 -5.45 13.55
C GLY A 230 -16.61 -4.72 12.45
N ALA A 231 -17.20 -3.73 11.79
CA ALA A 231 -16.54 -2.91 10.79
C ALA A 231 -15.97 -1.62 11.40
N VAL A 232 -14.75 -1.27 11.03
CA VAL A 232 -14.15 0.02 11.38
C VAL A 232 -14.61 1.07 10.38
N TYR A 233 -14.94 2.25 10.87
CA TYR A 233 -15.29 3.38 10.02
C TYR A 233 -14.49 4.64 10.37
N LEU A 234 -14.25 5.44 9.35
CA LEU A 234 -13.64 6.76 9.45
C LEU A 234 -14.59 7.79 8.87
N VAL A 235 -14.75 8.88 9.59
CA VAL A 235 -15.55 10.04 9.16
C VAL A 235 -14.60 11.19 8.90
N THR A 236 -14.70 11.78 7.71
CA THR A 236 -13.95 12.97 7.30
C THR A 236 -14.91 14.04 6.79
N GLU A 237 -14.44 15.27 6.65
CA GLU A 237 -15.20 16.26 5.89
C GLU A 237 -15.49 15.73 4.48
N TYR A 238 -16.65 16.08 3.95
CA TYR A 238 -16.95 15.86 2.55
C TYR A 238 -16.35 17.00 1.71
N VAL A 239 -15.55 16.66 0.72
CA VAL A 239 -15.03 17.60 -0.26
C VAL A 239 -15.90 17.47 -1.51
N GLU A 240 -16.68 18.52 -1.80
CA GLU A 240 -17.51 18.55 -2.99
C GLU A 240 -16.64 18.78 -4.23
N GLY A 241 -16.63 17.81 -5.11
CA GLY A 241 -15.78 17.83 -6.31
C GLY A 241 -15.41 16.44 -6.78
N TRP A 242 -14.25 16.33 -7.36
CA TRP A 242 -13.72 15.11 -7.97
C TRP A 242 -12.34 14.80 -7.39
N ASP A 243 -11.92 13.55 -7.44
CA ASP A 243 -10.49 13.27 -7.33
C ASP A 243 -9.77 13.66 -8.63
N ALA A 244 -8.46 13.92 -8.54
CA ALA A 244 -7.68 14.41 -9.68
C ALA A 244 -7.61 13.39 -10.84
N ALA A 245 -7.77 12.07 -10.56
CA ALA A 245 -7.85 11.06 -11.62
C ALA A 245 -9.13 11.22 -12.43
N LYS A 246 -10.29 11.30 -11.76
CA LYS A 246 -11.58 11.54 -12.45
C LYS A 246 -11.62 12.88 -13.16
N MET A 247 -10.96 13.90 -12.59
CA MET A 247 -10.84 15.20 -13.24
C MET A 247 -10.02 15.09 -14.54
N ALA A 248 -8.92 14.35 -14.53
CA ALA A 248 -8.11 14.08 -15.73
C ALA A 248 -8.90 13.28 -16.76
N ASP A 249 -9.58 12.20 -16.36
CA ASP A 249 -10.41 11.38 -17.25
C ASP A 249 -11.48 12.19 -17.97
N ALA A 250 -12.17 13.08 -17.24
CA ALA A 250 -13.18 13.97 -17.81
C ALA A 250 -12.63 14.99 -18.82
N GLN A 251 -11.32 15.24 -18.78
CA GLN A 251 -10.62 16.18 -19.67
C GLN A 251 -9.76 15.49 -20.73
N GLY A 252 -10.01 14.19 -20.98
CA GLY A 252 -9.31 13.43 -22.01
C GLY A 252 -8.00 12.81 -21.54
N GLY A 253 -7.89 12.47 -20.26
CA GLY A 253 -6.79 11.73 -19.64
C GLY A 253 -5.69 12.60 -19.04
N ARG A 254 -5.77 13.94 -19.16
CA ARG A 254 -4.78 14.87 -18.60
C ARG A 254 -5.42 16.18 -18.17
N ILE A 255 -4.76 16.87 -17.26
CA ILE A 255 -5.21 18.18 -16.74
C ILE A 255 -4.42 19.30 -17.41
N PRO A 256 -5.05 20.44 -17.75
CA PRO A 256 -4.34 21.60 -18.26
C PRO A 256 -3.19 22.01 -17.33
N PHE A 257 -2.08 22.39 -17.92
CA PHE A 257 -0.82 22.68 -17.24
C PHE A 257 -0.96 23.56 -15.99
N HIS A 258 -1.66 24.70 -16.13
CA HIS A 258 -1.86 25.63 -15.01
C HIS A 258 -2.60 24.99 -13.84
N ASP A 259 -3.65 24.24 -14.12
CA ASP A 259 -4.48 23.57 -13.12
C ASP A 259 -3.70 22.44 -12.42
N ALA A 260 -2.95 21.64 -13.21
CA ALA A 260 -2.10 20.58 -12.66
C ALA A 260 -1.06 21.13 -11.69
N ILE A 261 -0.38 22.23 -12.05
CA ILE A 261 0.61 22.87 -11.16
C ILE A 261 -0.04 23.47 -9.92
N GLN A 262 -1.23 24.06 -10.04
CA GLN A 262 -1.97 24.57 -8.89
C GLN A 262 -2.32 23.44 -7.90
N ILE A 263 -2.82 22.30 -8.41
CA ILE A 263 -3.17 21.11 -7.62
C ILE A 263 -1.93 20.56 -6.93
N ILE A 264 -0.85 20.31 -7.68
CA ILE A 264 0.41 19.76 -7.15
C ILE A 264 1.05 20.69 -6.12
N SER A 265 1.01 21.98 -6.36
CA SER A 265 1.52 22.99 -5.43
C SER A 265 0.84 22.90 -4.06
N GLN A 266 -0.49 22.82 -4.05
CA GLN A 266 -1.27 22.69 -2.82
C GLN A 266 -1.04 21.32 -2.13
N ALA A 267 -0.89 20.25 -2.90
CA ALA A 267 -0.52 18.94 -2.35
C ALA A 267 0.88 18.96 -1.71
N LEU A 268 1.85 19.68 -2.28
CA LEU A 268 3.17 19.88 -1.70
C LEU A 268 3.13 20.73 -0.41
N ASP A 269 2.24 21.72 -0.33
CA ASP A 269 2.03 22.49 0.91
C ASP A 269 1.50 21.57 2.03
N ALA A 270 0.54 20.68 1.71
CA ALA A 270 0.03 19.65 2.62
C ALA A 270 1.11 18.66 3.08
N LEU A 271 1.93 18.16 2.14
CA LEU A 271 3.03 17.25 2.44
C LEU A 271 4.09 17.93 3.31
N GLY A 272 4.47 19.16 3.00
CA GLY A 272 5.42 19.92 3.82
C GLY A 272 4.95 20.08 5.27
N TYR A 273 3.66 20.36 5.47
CA TYR A 273 3.05 20.44 6.79
C TYR A 273 3.08 19.09 7.53
N ALA A 274 2.74 17.99 6.84
CA ALA A 274 2.72 16.65 7.42
C ALA A 274 4.13 16.16 7.76
N HIS A 275 5.09 16.32 6.84
CA HIS A 275 6.50 15.94 7.04
C HIS A 275 7.14 16.68 8.21
N GLY A 276 6.84 17.97 8.39
CA GLY A 276 7.30 18.75 9.54
C GLY A 276 6.78 18.23 10.90
N ARG A 277 5.77 17.35 10.88
CA ARG A 277 5.22 16.66 12.05
C ARG A 277 5.60 15.19 12.14
N GLY A 278 6.50 14.73 11.28
CA GLY A 278 6.96 13.34 11.23
C GLY A 278 6.01 12.37 10.53
N TYR A 279 5.04 12.89 9.73
CA TYR A 279 4.10 12.06 8.98
C TYR A 279 4.50 11.94 7.52
N ILE A 280 4.51 10.70 7.02
CA ILE A 280 4.74 10.35 5.63
C ILE A 280 3.46 9.72 5.10
N HIS A 281 3.00 10.16 3.94
CA HIS A 281 1.72 9.73 3.36
C HIS A 281 1.78 8.29 2.82
N ARG A 282 2.80 7.95 2.07
CA ARG A 282 3.11 6.63 1.47
C ARG A 282 2.16 6.13 0.36
N ASP A 283 1.10 6.85 0.06
CA ASP A 283 0.14 6.48 -1.00
C ASP A 283 -0.33 7.73 -1.76
N ILE A 284 0.61 8.56 -2.22
CA ILE A 284 0.31 9.71 -3.07
C ILE A 284 0.04 9.23 -4.48
N LYS A 285 -1.13 9.58 -4.99
CA LYS A 285 -1.60 9.34 -6.36
C LYS A 285 -2.79 10.26 -6.66
N GLU A 286 -3.20 10.36 -7.91
CA GLU A 286 -4.28 11.26 -8.34
C GLU A 286 -5.60 11.00 -7.60
N SER A 287 -5.95 9.74 -7.37
CA SER A 287 -7.20 9.37 -6.68
C SER A 287 -7.21 9.78 -5.19
N ASN A 288 -6.05 10.10 -4.61
CA ASN A 288 -5.92 10.57 -3.23
C ASN A 288 -5.76 12.09 -3.14
N ILE A 289 -5.99 12.83 -4.23
CA ILE A 289 -6.05 14.29 -4.28
C ILE A 289 -7.47 14.70 -4.65
N LEU A 290 -8.24 15.19 -3.69
CA LEU A 290 -9.59 15.69 -3.94
C LEU A 290 -9.51 17.15 -4.40
N VAL A 291 -10.22 17.48 -5.47
CA VAL A 291 -10.21 18.81 -6.09
C VAL A 291 -11.63 19.37 -6.10
N SER A 292 -11.78 20.58 -5.59
CA SER A 292 -13.02 21.34 -5.59
C SER A 292 -12.83 22.71 -6.22
N GLY A 293 -13.92 23.41 -6.51
CA GLY A 293 -13.87 24.71 -7.16
C GLY A 293 -13.76 24.61 -8.69
N THR A 294 -13.44 25.71 -9.33
CA THR A 294 -13.28 25.85 -10.79
C THR A 294 -12.05 26.69 -11.09
N THR A 295 -11.42 26.46 -12.23
CA THR A 295 -10.31 27.29 -12.71
C THR A 295 -10.69 28.77 -12.74
N PRO A 296 -9.87 29.70 -12.20
CA PRO A 296 -8.53 29.49 -11.64
C PRO A 296 -8.52 29.23 -10.11
N ASN A 297 -9.65 29.01 -9.47
CA ASN A 297 -9.78 28.91 -8.01
C ASN A 297 -9.97 27.45 -7.56
N LEU A 298 -9.11 26.55 -8.02
CA LEU A 298 -9.10 25.15 -7.58
C LEU A 298 -8.56 25.02 -6.16
N ILE A 299 -9.20 24.19 -5.36
CA ILE A 299 -8.76 23.80 -4.02
C ILE A 299 -8.48 22.30 -4.03
N ALA A 300 -7.23 21.94 -3.81
CA ALA A 300 -6.79 20.56 -3.70
C ALA A 300 -6.60 20.15 -2.24
N LYS A 301 -7.06 18.95 -1.87
CA LYS A 301 -6.89 18.38 -0.53
C LYS A 301 -6.41 16.94 -0.62
N LEU A 302 -5.32 16.61 0.08
CA LEU A 302 -4.85 15.24 0.24
C LEU A 302 -5.78 14.48 1.19
N THR A 303 -6.13 13.25 0.81
CA THR A 303 -6.92 12.31 1.63
C THR A 303 -6.14 11.04 1.94
N ASP A 304 -6.66 10.21 2.83
CA ASP A 304 -6.11 8.88 3.16
C ASP A 304 -4.69 8.88 3.81
N PHE A 305 -4.34 9.94 4.54
CA PHE A 305 -3.10 9.98 5.32
C PHE A 305 -2.99 8.80 6.30
N GLY A 306 -1.86 8.10 6.26
CA GLY A 306 -1.50 7.06 7.23
C GLY A 306 -2.23 5.72 7.08
N LEU A 307 -3.26 5.61 6.22
CA LEU A 307 -4.01 4.36 6.07
C LEU A 307 -3.13 3.24 5.46
N ALA A 308 -2.24 3.57 4.54
CA ALA A 308 -1.34 2.59 3.92
C ALA A 308 -0.46 1.86 4.94
N ARG A 309 0.03 2.55 5.98
CA ARG A 309 0.82 1.96 7.06
C ARG A 309 0.00 1.04 7.95
N SER A 310 -1.24 1.41 8.24
CA SER A 310 -2.15 0.63 9.06
C SER A 310 -2.49 -0.70 8.40
N PHE A 311 -2.71 -0.70 7.08
CA PHE A 311 -2.99 -1.93 6.34
C PHE A 311 -1.80 -2.87 6.26
N THR A 312 -0.58 -2.35 6.07
CA THR A 312 0.64 -3.16 6.14
C THR A 312 0.86 -3.75 7.53
N ALA A 313 0.51 -3.04 8.59
CA ALA A 313 0.64 -3.54 9.96
C ALA A 313 -0.35 -4.66 10.30
N THR A 314 -1.46 -4.80 9.56
CA THR A 314 -2.45 -5.88 9.71
C THR A 314 -2.15 -7.12 8.85
N GLY A 315 -1.04 -7.15 8.11
CA GLY A 315 -0.73 -8.23 7.17
C GLY A 315 -1.47 -8.13 5.83
N MET A 316 -2.26 -7.09 5.66
CA MET A 316 -2.94 -6.78 4.39
C MET A 316 -2.15 -5.68 3.68
N SER A 317 -1.01 -6.03 3.13
CA SER A 317 -0.33 -5.08 2.26
C SER A 317 -1.07 -4.98 0.93
N GLY A 318 -0.96 -3.82 0.31
CA GLY A 318 -1.43 -3.65 -1.05
C GLY A 318 -0.83 -4.69 -2.02
N ILE A 319 0.22 -5.41 -1.62
CA ILE A 319 0.93 -6.42 -2.41
C ILE A 319 0.16 -7.75 -2.50
N THR A 320 -0.66 -8.09 -1.49
CA THR A 320 -1.41 -9.37 -1.43
C THR A 320 -2.82 -9.34 -2.03
N MET A 321 -3.39 -8.15 -2.27
CA MET A 321 -4.76 -8.04 -2.82
C MET A 321 -4.73 -7.94 -4.35
N ALA A 322 -4.98 -9.06 -5.02
CA ALA A 322 -5.08 -9.15 -6.47
C ALA A 322 -6.27 -8.34 -7.01
N GLY A 323 -6.00 -7.37 -7.88
CA GLY A 323 -7.02 -6.64 -8.66
C GLY A 323 -6.71 -5.17 -8.95
N ASP A 324 -6.34 -4.37 -7.93
CA ASP A 324 -6.03 -2.93 -8.10
C ASP A 324 -4.52 -2.63 -7.98
N LEU A 325 -3.69 -3.64 -7.98
CA LEU A 325 -2.31 -3.62 -7.51
C LEU A 325 -1.31 -2.93 -8.42
N ALA A 326 -1.38 -3.22 -9.70
CA ALA A 326 -0.40 -2.67 -10.66
C ALA A 326 -0.45 -1.13 -10.71
N GLY A 327 -1.67 -0.56 -10.59
CA GLY A 327 -1.86 0.89 -10.55
C GLY A 327 -1.20 1.57 -9.35
N THR A 328 -1.24 0.97 -8.17
CA THR A 328 -0.68 1.57 -6.95
C THR A 328 0.85 1.48 -6.93
N PHE A 329 1.45 0.38 -7.42
CA PHE A 329 2.92 0.26 -7.50
C PHE A 329 3.55 1.30 -8.40
N ALA A 330 2.85 1.77 -9.42
CA ALA A 330 3.34 2.75 -10.38
C ALA A 330 3.85 4.05 -9.72
N TYR A 331 3.30 4.40 -8.57
CA TYR A 331 3.66 5.63 -7.82
C TYR A 331 4.67 5.38 -6.72
N MET A 332 4.94 4.12 -6.36
CA MET A 332 5.85 3.77 -5.27
C MET A 332 7.32 3.85 -5.71
N PRO A 333 8.18 4.53 -4.97
CA PRO A 333 9.61 4.48 -5.21
C PRO A 333 10.24 3.14 -4.79
N PRO A 334 11.39 2.76 -5.37
CA PRO A 334 12.05 1.49 -5.08
C PRO A 334 12.30 1.23 -3.59
N GLU A 335 12.69 2.26 -2.83
CA GLU A 335 12.95 2.12 -1.40
C GLU A 335 11.69 1.82 -0.60
N GLN A 336 10.53 2.27 -1.05
CA GLN A 336 9.26 1.98 -0.38
C GLN A 336 8.83 0.52 -0.60
N ILE A 337 9.05 -0.01 -1.81
CA ILE A 337 8.79 -1.43 -2.09
C ILE A 337 9.74 -2.32 -1.27
N ARG A 338 11.00 -1.89 -1.12
CA ARG A 338 12.03 -2.63 -0.38
C ARG A 338 11.81 -2.61 1.13
N ASP A 339 11.57 -1.44 1.70
CA ASP A 339 11.41 -1.24 3.15
C ASP A 339 10.30 -0.22 3.42
N PHE A 340 9.08 -0.72 3.48
CA PHE A 340 7.90 0.12 3.67
C PHE A 340 7.89 0.85 5.02
N ARG A 341 8.59 0.33 6.04
CA ARG A 341 8.57 0.87 7.41
C ARG A 341 9.46 2.08 7.59
N ASN A 342 10.66 2.02 7.03
CA ASN A 342 11.70 3.01 7.23
C ASN A 342 11.74 4.08 6.14
N VAL A 343 10.64 4.17 5.38
CA VAL A 343 10.45 5.17 4.33
C VAL A 343 10.64 6.58 4.86
N GLN A 344 11.36 7.40 4.12
CA GLN A 344 11.60 8.81 4.43
C GLN A 344 10.67 9.74 3.63
N PRO A 345 10.52 11.01 3.99
CA PRO A 345 9.71 11.99 3.26
C PRO A 345 9.99 12.07 1.75
N THR A 346 11.21 11.72 1.33
CA THR A 346 11.61 11.66 -0.08
C THR A 346 10.85 10.62 -0.91
N ALA A 347 10.18 9.67 -0.29
CA ALA A 347 9.29 8.75 -0.98
C ALA A 347 8.00 9.45 -1.46
N ASP A 348 7.39 10.30 -0.62
CA ASP A 348 6.25 11.12 -1.03
C ASP A 348 6.65 12.13 -2.12
N ILE A 349 7.92 12.59 -2.13
CA ILE A 349 8.45 13.43 -3.21
C ILE A 349 8.47 12.70 -4.55
N TYR A 350 8.87 11.43 -4.56
CA TYR A 350 8.80 10.62 -5.77
C TYR A 350 7.35 10.43 -6.22
N ALA A 351 6.48 10.05 -5.31
CA ALA A 351 5.08 9.78 -5.60
C ALA A 351 4.34 11.03 -6.13
N ILE A 352 4.58 12.22 -5.54
CA ILE A 352 4.00 13.47 -6.05
C ILE A 352 4.62 13.88 -7.39
N GLY A 353 5.90 13.58 -7.63
CA GLY A 353 6.54 13.76 -8.94
C GLY A 353 5.89 12.88 -10.01
N MET A 354 5.62 11.61 -9.70
CA MET A 354 4.91 10.67 -10.60
C MET A 354 3.48 11.14 -10.88
N THR A 355 2.78 11.58 -9.83
CA THR A 355 1.43 12.16 -9.94
C THR A 355 1.42 13.42 -10.82
N ALA A 356 2.39 14.32 -10.64
CA ALA A 356 2.51 15.52 -11.48
C ALA A 356 2.78 15.16 -12.94
N TYR A 357 3.67 14.20 -13.17
CA TYR A 357 3.96 13.70 -14.51
C TYR A 357 2.70 13.14 -15.17
N SER A 358 1.97 12.26 -14.47
CA SER A 358 0.77 11.60 -14.97
C SER A 358 -0.35 12.60 -15.27
N LEU A 359 -0.61 13.56 -14.39
CA LEU A 359 -1.62 14.61 -14.61
C LEU A 359 -1.33 15.46 -15.84
N LEU A 360 -0.06 15.68 -16.16
CA LEU A 360 0.36 16.48 -17.32
C LEU A 360 0.39 15.66 -18.62
N ALA A 361 1.01 14.47 -18.57
CA ALA A 361 1.25 13.64 -19.75
C ALA A 361 0.10 12.69 -20.09
N GLY A 362 -0.81 12.43 -19.14
CA GLY A 362 -1.87 11.43 -19.27
C GLY A 362 -1.40 9.99 -19.09
N ASP A 363 -0.16 9.80 -18.63
CA ASP A 363 0.45 8.49 -18.39
C ASP A 363 1.63 8.63 -17.44
N ILE A 364 2.03 7.55 -16.76
CA ILE A 364 3.15 7.55 -15.80
C ILE A 364 4.51 7.62 -16.51
N ALA A 365 5.53 8.01 -15.77
CA ALA A 365 6.89 8.19 -16.29
C ALA A 365 7.68 6.89 -16.55
N LEU A 366 7.07 5.73 -16.35
CA LEU A 366 7.68 4.41 -16.56
C LEU A 366 6.88 3.59 -17.57
N ASP A 367 7.56 2.78 -18.37
CA ASP A 367 6.90 1.77 -19.22
C ASP A 367 6.76 0.47 -18.43
N LEU A 368 5.62 0.31 -17.76
CA LEU A 368 5.36 -0.84 -16.87
C LEU A 368 4.89 -2.09 -17.63
N GLY A 369 4.60 -1.98 -18.94
CA GLY A 369 4.01 -3.08 -19.68
C GLY A 369 2.60 -3.45 -19.21
N PRO A 370 2.14 -4.69 -19.45
CA PRO A 370 0.80 -5.13 -19.07
C PRO A 370 0.60 -5.09 -17.54
N THR A 371 -0.52 -4.53 -17.08
CA THR A 371 -0.87 -4.40 -15.65
C THR A 371 -1.03 -5.73 -14.93
N SER A 372 -1.19 -6.84 -15.65
CA SER A 372 -1.25 -8.20 -15.09
C SER A 372 0.13 -8.75 -14.67
N ASP A 373 1.24 -8.16 -15.16
CA ASP A 373 2.61 -8.57 -14.79
C ASP A 373 3.14 -7.74 -13.62
N VAL A 374 2.72 -8.07 -12.41
CA VAL A 374 3.18 -7.40 -11.19
C VAL A 374 4.69 -7.54 -10.99
N ALA A 375 5.28 -8.70 -11.35
CA ALA A 375 6.71 -8.91 -11.23
C ALA A 375 7.50 -8.04 -12.22
N GLY A 376 7.01 -7.93 -13.47
CA GLY A 376 7.55 -7.01 -14.47
C GLY A 376 7.44 -5.55 -14.02
N THR A 377 6.29 -5.17 -13.48
CA THR A 377 6.07 -3.83 -12.90
C THR A 377 7.10 -3.50 -11.82
N ILE A 378 7.27 -4.38 -10.83
CA ILE A 378 8.25 -4.20 -9.74
C ILE A 378 9.67 -4.10 -10.32
N ARG A 379 10.04 -4.98 -11.27
CA ARG A 379 11.34 -4.92 -11.94
C ARG A 379 11.56 -3.59 -12.64
N THR A 380 10.55 -3.09 -13.36
CA THR A 380 10.64 -1.80 -14.06
C THR A 380 10.83 -0.64 -13.07
N ILE A 381 10.18 -0.67 -11.91
CA ILE A 381 10.39 0.33 -10.86
C ILE A 381 11.84 0.32 -10.36
N PHE A 382 12.45 -0.86 -10.20
CA PHE A 382 13.85 -0.98 -9.76
C PHE A 382 14.87 -0.66 -10.85
N GLU A 383 14.61 -0.99 -12.12
CA GLU A 383 15.62 -0.99 -13.19
C GLU A 383 15.26 -0.09 -14.38
N GLY A 384 13.97 0.20 -14.60
CA GLY A 384 13.46 0.95 -15.74
C GLY A 384 13.96 2.40 -15.75
N GLN A 385 13.99 3.01 -16.91
CA GLN A 385 14.37 4.42 -17.05
C GLN A 385 13.10 5.29 -17.07
N ILE A 386 13.22 6.46 -16.48
CA ILE A 386 12.18 7.49 -16.55
C ILE A 386 12.11 8.00 -17.99
N ILE A 387 10.92 7.99 -18.54
CA ILE A 387 10.62 8.60 -19.83
C ILE A 387 10.61 10.13 -19.64
N PRO A 388 11.47 10.89 -20.32
CA PRO A 388 11.50 12.34 -20.17
C PRO A 388 10.15 12.98 -20.46
N LEU A 389 9.66 13.88 -19.59
CA LEU A 389 8.34 14.50 -19.72
C LEU A 389 8.17 15.18 -21.08
N ARG A 390 9.20 15.89 -21.54
CA ARG A 390 9.17 16.60 -22.82
C ARG A 390 9.20 15.70 -24.05
N SER A 391 9.51 14.40 -23.89
CA SER A 391 9.34 13.47 -25.02
C SER A 391 7.86 13.12 -25.28
N ARG A 392 7.02 13.20 -24.24
CA ARG A 392 5.55 13.01 -24.35
C ARG A 392 4.79 14.33 -24.49
N LEU A 393 5.32 15.41 -23.92
CA LEU A 393 4.69 16.72 -23.89
C LEU A 393 5.73 17.81 -24.22
N PRO A 394 6.11 18.00 -25.49
CA PRO A 394 7.17 18.92 -25.91
C PRO A 394 6.96 20.39 -25.51
N GLU A 395 5.70 20.80 -25.35
CA GLU A 395 5.29 22.15 -24.98
C GLU A 395 5.53 22.50 -23.51
N VAL A 396 5.82 21.53 -22.66
CA VAL A 396 6.14 21.82 -21.25
C VAL A 396 7.44 22.62 -21.14
N PRO A 397 7.47 23.69 -20.33
CA PRO A 397 8.71 24.43 -20.05
C PRO A 397 9.81 23.50 -19.54
N ALA A 398 11.03 23.67 -20.07
CA ALA A 398 12.16 22.79 -19.69
C ALA A 398 12.40 22.79 -18.17
N GLN A 399 12.35 23.96 -17.54
CA GLN A 399 12.53 24.09 -16.09
C GLN A 399 11.49 23.28 -15.28
N LEU A 400 10.22 23.27 -15.74
CA LEU A 400 9.20 22.46 -15.08
C LEU A 400 9.45 20.96 -15.25
N ALA A 401 9.82 20.52 -16.45
CA ALA A 401 10.16 19.12 -16.70
C ALA A 401 11.32 18.68 -15.78
N GLU A 402 12.39 19.49 -15.68
CA GLU A 402 13.53 19.21 -14.79
C GLU A 402 13.11 19.09 -13.31
N ILE A 403 12.19 19.95 -12.85
CA ILE A 403 11.70 19.89 -11.46
C ILE A 403 10.98 18.57 -11.19
N ILE A 404 10.10 18.14 -12.10
CA ILE A 404 9.33 16.90 -11.97
C ILE A 404 10.27 15.68 -12.11
N GLU A 405 11.14 15.66 -13.11
CA GLU A 405 12.08 14.57 -13.36
C GLU A 405 13.10 14.41 -12.21
N ARG A 406 13.52 15.51 -11.58
CA ARG A 406 14.35 15.44 -10.37
C ARG A 406 13.63 14.73 -9.22
N ALA A 407 12.33 14.88 -9.05
CA ALA A 407 11.57 14.15 -8.04
C ALA A 407 11.57 12.64 -8.31
N LEU A 408 11.67 12.24 -9.58
CA LEU A 408 11.61 10.85 -10.04
C LEU A 408 12.98 10.14 -10.06
N VAL A 409 14.07 10.82 -9.65
CA VAL A 409 15.39 10.19 -9.53
C VAL A 409 15.31 9.01 -8.57
N ARG A 410 15.89 7.87 -8.99
CA ARG A 410 15.78 6.61 -8.24
C ARG A 410 16.43 6.68 -6.86
N ASP A 411 17.60 7.30 -6.76
CA ASP A 411 18.29 7.53 -5.50
C ASP A 411 17.63 8.68 -4.72
N PRO A 412 17.04 8.43 -3.52
CA PRO A 412 16.40 9.45 -2.71
C PRO A 412 17.29 10.66 -2.38
N ALA A 413 18.61 10.46 -2.28
CA ALA A 413 19.57 11.52 -1.96
C ALA A 413 19.66 12.61 -3.05
N HIS A 414 19.33 12.27 -4.30
CA HIS A 414 19.39 13.18 -5.44
C HIS A 414 18.04 13.85 -5.76
N ARG A 415 16.96 13.44 -5.08
CA ARG A 415 15.64 14.09 -5.20
C ARG A 415 15.60 15.44 -4.47
N TRP A 416 14.47 16.09 -4.53
CA TRP A 416 14.15 17.19 -3.62
C TRP A 416 14.11 16.65 -2.18
N GLN A 417 14.81 17.32 -1.25
CA GLN A 417 14.93 16.84 0.13
C GLN A 417 13.73 17.26 1.01
N SER A 418 12.84 18.12 0.50
CA SER A 418 11.59 18.46 1.16
C SER A 418 10.51 18.86 0.15
N ALA A 419 9.25 18.68 0.52
CA ALA A 419 8.10 19.13 -0.25
C ALA A 419 8.14 20.66 -0.44
N THR A 420 8.56 21.41 0.57
CA THR A 420 8.70 22.87 0.50
C THR A 420 9.74 23.28 -0.54
N ALA A 421 10.88 22.58 -0.64
CA ALA A 421 11.89 22.89 -1.64
C ALA A 421 11.38 22.68 -3.07
N MET A 422 10.68 21.56 -3.31
CA MET A 422 10.04 21.28 -4.60
C MET A 422 8.95 22.32 -4.92
N ARG A 423 8.12 22.67 -3.92
CA ARG A 423 7.05 23.67 -4.05
C ARG A 423 7.61 25.05 -4.46
N THR A 424 8.71 25.46 -3.80
CA THR A 424 9.39 26.74 -4.12
C THR A 424 9.96 26.71 -5.55
N ALA A 425 10.58 25.60 -5.96
CA ALA A 425 11.09 25.49 -7.33
C ALA A 425 9.95 25.60 -8.37
N LEU A 426 8.80 24.92 -8.11
CA LEU A 426 7.62 25.02 -8.99
C LEU A 426 7.11 26.47 -9.11
N SER A 427 7.10 27.25 -8.03
CA SER A 427 6.60 28.64 -8.06
C SER A 427 7.49 29.59 -8.89
N HIS A 428 8.71 29.21 -9.22
CA HIS A 428 9.60 29.99 -10.06
C HIS A 428 9.61 29.52 -11.53
N ALA A 429 8.98 28.39 -11.82
CA ALA A 429 8.96 27.79 -13.15
C ALA A 429 7.66 28.07 -13.96
N VAL A 430 6.69 28.78 -13.33
CA VAL A 430 5.34 29.05 -13.86
C VAL A 430 5.04 30.53 -13.85
#